data_97f968dcf09dae70c7ba3e23189de964
#
_entry.id   97f968dcf09dae70c7ba3e23189de964
#
_cell.length_a   1.000
_cell.length_b   1.000
_cell.length_c   1.000
_cell.angle_alpha   90.00
_cell.angle_beta   90.00
_cell.angle_gamma   90.00
#
_symmetry.space_group_name_H-M   'P 1'
#
loop_
_entity.id
_entity.type
_entity.pdbx_description
1 polymer ?
#
loop_
_entity_poly.entity_id
_entity_poly.type
_entity_poly.pdbx_seq_one_letter_code
_entity_poly.pdbx_strand_id
1 'polypeptide(L)'
;YDKAEENFDTEKKGFISFRQKRIKAIKLRGIISDGMLMPLDSLYTFIKGAALLQIGNEFTDIDGVSICEKYIVPVKNSGENNKKGRQSVKISRLVDNQFYLHNDTDNLRKNIHKINPNDIIGIHYKKHGTSIVIGNVLVKRPLNWLEKIAKKFGVIVNESKYDVVYSSRKVVKNGYLNPISGDGFYGEDIWGVVAKDVGHLIPKNWTLYGEVLGYTPSGSAIQGKYDYGCQVGEHKFYVYKISVVNTDGNVIFLTDRQIEEYCEKVGLLYKDTFIYYGKAIEHFDFESAG
;
A
#
# COMPACT_ATOMS: atom_id res chain seq x y z
N TYR A 1 17.11 21.93 -14.61
CA TYR A 1 17.59 20.64 -15.12
C TYR A 1 19.00 20.74 -15.63
N ASP A 2 19.32 21.78 -16.42
CA ASP A 2 20.66 21.95 -16.99
C ASP A 2 21.72 22.23 -15.93
N LYS A 3 21.38 22.96 -14.86
CA LYS A 3 22.29 23.12 -13.69
C LYS A 3 22.29 21.90 -12.76
N ALA A 4 21.27 21.08 -12.76
CA ALA A 4 21.31 19.78 -12.11
C ALA A 4 22.28 18.85 -12.87
N GLU A 5 22.48 19.03 -14.17
CA GLU A 5 23.48 18.27 -14.93
C GLU A 5 24.92 18.57 -14.48
N GLU A 6 25.25 19.78 -14.02
CA GLU A 6 26.53 20.07 -13.39
C GLU A 6 26.79 19.27 -12.11
N ASN A 7 25.74 18.81 -11.44
CA ASN A 7 25.81 17.90 -10.30
C ASN A 7 25.81 16.42 -10.70
N PHE A 8 25.61 16.11 -11.98
CA PHE A 8 25.78 14.79 -12.58
C PHE A 8 27.17 14.60 -13.16
N ASP A 9 28.17 14.71 -12.33
CA ASP A 9 29.51 14.38 -12.76
C ASP A 9 29.62 12.89 -13.02
N THR A 10 29.79 12.52 -14.28
CA THR A 10 29.99 11.14 -14.72
C THR A 10 31.30 10.55 -14.23
N GLU A 11 32.26 11.39 -13.86
CA GLU A 11 33.60 11.02 -13.39
C GLU A 11 33.73 11.09 -11.86
N LYS A 12 32.95 11.93 -11.21
CA LYS A 12 32.88 12.04 -9.75
C LYS A 12 31.53 11.55 -9.27
N LYS A 13 31.48 10.75 -8.25
CA LYS A 13 30.27 10.19 -7.65
C LYS A 13 29.34 11.29 -7.11
N GLY A 14 28.58 11.94 -7.99
CA GLY A 14 27.57 12.91 -7.64
C GLY A 14 26.43 12.28 -6.81
N PHE A 15 25.68 13.12 -6.09
CA PHE A 15 24.58 12.67 -5.23
C PHE A 15 23.38 12.15 -6.03
N ILE A 16 23.25 12.51 -7.30
CA ILE A 16 22.16 12.11 -8.18
C ILE A 16 22.72 11.30 -9.33
N SER A 17 22.18 10.11 -9.56
CA SER A 17 22.58 9.29 -10.70
C SER A 17 21.95 9.81 -11.99
N PHE A 18 22.77 10.18 -12.97
CA PHE A 18 22.34 10.62 -14.29
C PHE A 18 21.34 9.63 -14.95
N ARG A 19 21.60 8.33 -14.84
CA ARG A 19 20.71 7.29 -15.40
C ARG A 19 19.35 7.21 -14.73
N GLN A 20 19.26 7.53 -13.46
CA GLN A 20 18.05 7.31 -12.68
C GLN A 20 17.33 8.60 -12.32
N LYS A 21 17.98 9.76 -12.39
CA LYS A 21 17.46 11.08 -12.00
C LYS A 21 16.67 11.01 -10.67
N ARG A 22 17.19 10.24 -9.70
CA ARG A 22 16.49 9.82 -8.50
C ARG A 22 17.29 10.17 -7.27
N ILE A 23 16.65 10.87 -6.35
CA ILE A 23 17.14 11.09 -4.99
C ILE A 23 16.75 9.88 -4.15
N LYS A 24 17.72 9.29 -3.45
CA LYS A 24 17.50 8.19 -2.51
C LYS A 24 17.90 8.64 -1.12
N ALA A 25 17.17 8.15 -0.11
CA ALA A 25 17.64 8.19 1.25
C ALA A 25 19.00 7.48 1.36
N ILE A 26 19.97 8.13 1.97
CA ILE A 26 21.31 7.58 2.21
C ILE A 26 21.62 7.62 3.71
N LYS A 27 22.36 6.61 4.17
CA LYS A 27 22.82 6.55 5.56
C LYS A 27 24.26 7.08 5.62
N LEU A 28 24.42 8.25 6.22
CA LEU A 28 25.74 8.88 6.43
C LEU A 28 26.11 8.76 7.91
N ARG A 29 27.22 8.06 8.22
CA ARG A 29 27.72 7.87 9.60
C ARG A 29 26.64 7.39 10.59
N GLY A 30 25.74 6.50 10.12
CA GLY A 30 24.65 5.98 10.96
C GLY A 30 23.36 6.81 10.96
N ILE A 31 23.37 8.03 10.44
CA ILE A 31 22.21 8.93 10.35
C ILE A 31 21.60 8.82 8.97
N ILE A 32 20.28 8.67 8.92
CA ILE A 32 19.54 8.62 7.65
C ILE A 32 19.31 10.06 7.18
N SER A 33 19.72 10.33 5.92
CA SER A 33 19.38 11.55 5.21
C SER A 33 18.28 11.24 4.19
N ASP A 34 17.10 11.78 4.41
CA ASP A 34 15.90 11.50 3.61
C ASP A 34 15.66 12.57 2.52
N GLY A 35 16.47 13.58 2.45
CA GLY A 35 16.33 14.69 1.54
C GLY A 35 17.66 15.21 0.99
N MET A 36 17.56 16.11 0.04
CA MET A 36 18.68 16.82 -0.54
C MET A 36 18.41 18.34 -0.47
N LEU A 37 19.32 19.07 0.16
CA LEU A 37 19.28 20.53 0.16
C LEU A 37 19.89 21.05 -1.14
N MET A 38 19.18 21.95 -1.80
CA MET A 38 19.65 22.64 -3.00
C MET A 38 19.54 24.16 -2.81
N PRO A 39 20.45 24.96 -3.35
CA PRO A 39 20.31 26.41 -3.34
C PRO A 39 19.04 26.83 -4.09
N LEU A 40 18.24 27.73 -3.50
CA LEU A 40 17.02 28.22 -4.11
C LEU A 40 17.28 28.96 -5.43
N ASP A 41 18.43 29.58 -5.56
CA ASP A 41 18.87 30.27 -6.80
C ASP A 41 18.89 29.34 -8.01
N SER A 42 19.21 28.07 -7.83
CA SER A 42 19.15 27.09 -8.92
C SER A 42 17.73 26.88 -9.46
N LEU A 43 16.70 27.10 -8.62
CA LEU A 43 15.30 27.04 -9.03
C LEU A 43 14.87 28.31 -9.77
N TYR A 44 15.35 29.49 -9.35
CA TYR A 44 15.01 30.75 -9.99
C TYR A 44 15.51 30.86 -11.43
N THR A 45 16.66 30.25 -11.74
CA THR A 45 17.17 30.22 -13.13
C THR A 45 16.34 29.30 -14.04
N PHE A 46 15.51 28.45 -13.47
CA PHE A 46 14.79 27.40 -14.15
C PHE A 46 13.30 27.75 -14.30
N ILE A 47 12.69 28.37 -13.28
CA ILE A 47 11.27 28.72 -13.27
C ILE A 47 11.08 30.13 -12.71
N LYS A 48 10.44 31.00 -13.51
CA LYS A 48 10.20 32.39 -13.10
C LYS A 48 9.30 32.53 -11.88
N GLY A 49 8.25 31.68 -11.78
CA GLY A 49 7.31 31.67 -10.66
C GLY A 49 7.95 31.29 -9.31
N ALA A 50 9.15 30.68 -9.33
CA ALA A 50 9.85 30.32 -8.10
C ALA A 50 10.25 31.54 -7.24
N ALA A 51 10.33 32.73 -7.83
CA ALA A 51 10.59 33.99 -7.10
C ALA A 51 9.46 34.37 -6.13
N LEU A 52 8.27 33.80 -6.26
CA LEU A 52 7.12 34.04 -5.38
C LEU A 52 7.08 33.07 -4.19
N LEU A 53 7.98 32.10 -4.12
CA LEU A 53 8.05 31.13 -3.02
C LEU A 53 8.50 31.78 -1.72
N GLN A 54 7.83 31.39 -0.63
CA GLN A 54 8.14 31.84 0.71
C GLN A 54 8.66 30.65 1.55
N ILE A 55 9.34 30.95 2.64
CA ILE A 55 9.79 29.96 3.59
C ILE A 55 8.57 29.18 4.10
N GLY A 56 8.64 27.84 4.05
CA GLY A 56 7.56 26.95 4.45
C GLY A 56 6.62 26.53 3.32
N ASN A 57 6.75 27.07 2.10
CA ASN A 57 5.96 26.55 0.98
C ASN A 57 6.39 25.14 0.60
N GLU A 58 5.41 24.25 0.44
CA GLU A 58 5.59 22.90 -0.09
C GLU A 58 5.04 22.85 -1.52
N PHE A 59 5.81 22.28 -2.44
CA PHE A 59 5.42 22.20 -3.84
C PHE A 59 6.01 20.95 -4.51
N THR A 60 5.30 20.42 -5.50
CA THR A 60 5.77 19.38 -6.42
C THR A 60 5.91 19.91 -7.85
N ASP A 61 5.17 20.96 -8.14
CA ASP A 61 5.20 21.70 -9.40
C ASP A 61 5.13 23.21 -9.12
N ILE A 62 5.60 24.01 -10.07
CA ILE A 62 5.52 25.47 -10.06
C ILE A 62 5.16 25.90 -11.48
N ASP A 63 4.13 26.71 -11.64
CA ASP A 63 3.64 27.22 -12.94
C ASP A 63 3.42 26.09 -13.97
N GLY A 64 2.92 24.91 -13.51
CA GLY A 64 2.67 23.76 -14.36
C GLY A 64 3.94 23.00 -14.78
N VAL A 65 5.10 23.36 -14.24
CA VAL A 65 6.35 22.63 -14.45
C VAL A 65 6.60 21.72 -13.26
N SER A 66 6.68 20.41 -13.49
CA SER A 66 6.99 19.42 -12.45
C SER A 66 8.44 19.57 -11.99
N ILE A 67 8.64 19.78 -10.69
CA ILE A 67 9.95 19.92 -10.06
C ILE A 67 10.41 18.58 -9.52
N CYS A 68 9.52 17.89 -8.83
CA CYS A 68 9.80 16.57 -8.27
C CYS A 68 8.54 15.73 -8.24
N GLU A 69 8.72 14.42 -8.41
CA GLU A 69 7.65 13.44 -8.31
C GLU A 69 8.05 12.35 -7.34
N LYS A 70 7.07 11.80 -6.64
CA LYS A 70 7.29 10.63 -5.80
C LYS A 70 7.72 9.47 -6.69
N TYR A 71 8.94 8.97 -6.48
CA TYR A 71 9.44 7.83 -7.24
C TYR A 71 8.59 6.58 -6.98
N ILE A 72 7.92 6.13 -8.02
CA ILE A 72 7.21 4.83 -8.01
C ILE A 72 8.20 3.79 -8.52
N VAL A 73 8.54 2.83 -7.65
CA VAL A 73 9.44 1.72 -8.04
C VAL A 73 8.80 0.98 -9.22
N PRO A 74 9.40 0.99 -10.41
CA PRO A 74 8.88 0.16 -11.49
C PRO A 74 8.97 -1.29 -11.05
N VAL A 75 7.85 -2.00 -11.09
CA VAL A 75 7.83 -3.45 -10.89
C VAL A 75 8.63 -4.04 -12.03
N LYS A 76 9.84 -4.51 -11.77
CA LYS A 76 10.57 -5.31 -12.75
C LYS A 76 9.72 -6.56 -12.97
N ASN A 77 9.05 -6.65 -14.11
CA ASN A 77 8.58 -7.93 -14.61
C ASN A 77 9.83 -8.78 -14.85
N SER A 78 10.19 -9.61 -13.89
CA SER A 78 11.18 -10.65 -14.06
C SER A 78 10.58 -11.67 -15.04
N GLY A 79 10.89 -11.53 -16.32
CA GLY A 79 10.37 -12.44 -17.35
C GLY A 79 10.25 -11.88 -18.75
N GLU A 80 11.05 -10.86 -19.12
CA GLU A 80 11.26 -10.57 -20.54
C GLU A 80 12.29 -11.55 -21.13
N ASN A 81 11.86 -12.79 -21.34
CA ASN A 81 12.40 -13.58 -22.43
C ASN A 81 11.70 -13.12 -23.71
N ASN A 82 12.47 -12.51 -24.60
CA ASN A 82 12.11 -12.11 -25.95
C ASN A 82 11.38 -13.24 -26.70
N LYS A 83 10.04 -13.25 -26.64
CA LYS A 83 9.22 -13.84 -27.68
C LYS A 83 8.27 -12.74 -28.11
N LYS A 84 8.40 -12.29 -29.37
CA LYS A 84 7.43 -11.49 -30.10
C LYS A 84 6.10 -12.28 -30.14
N GLY A 85 5.35 -12.25 -29.04
CA GLY A 85 4.01 -12.79 -28.90
C GLY A 85 3.07 -11.64 -28.59
N ARG A 86 1.90 -11.62 -29.22
CA ARG A 86 0.81 -10.66 -29.00
C ARG A 86 0.75 -10.26 -27.53
N GLN A 87 0.94 -8.97 -27.22
CA GLN A 87 0.69 -8.42 -25.89
C GLN A 87 -0.77 -8.73 -25.57
N SER A 88 -0.99 -9.65 -24.63
CA SER A 88 -2.34 -9.90 -24.11
C SER A 88 -2.79 -8.64 -23.39
N VAL A 89 -3.86 -8.04 -23.84
CA VAL A 89 -4.46 -6.86 -23.18
C VAL A 89 -4.83 -7.27 -21.77
N LYS A 90 -4.20 -6.63 -20.78
CA LYS A 90 -4.51 -6.84 -19.35
C LYS A 90 -5.87 -6.19 -19.06
N ILE A 91 -6.90 -7.01 -18.93
CA ILE A 91 -8.24 -6.54 -18.59
C ILE A 91 -8.39 -6.59 -17.07
N SER A 92 -8.57 -5.44 -16.45
CA SER A 92 -8.84 -5.35 -15.01
C SER A 92 -10.16 -6.04 -14.67
N ARG A 93 -10.11 -6.91 -13.65
CA ARG A 93 -11.32 -7.52 -13.07
C ARG A 93 -11.93 -6.68 -11.96
N LEU A 94 -11.24 -5.64 -11.50
CA LEU A 94 -11.74 -4.79 -10.44
C LEU A 94 -12.95 -3.97 -10.91
N VAL A 95 -13.92 -3.83 -10.02
CA VAL A 95 -15.00 -2.85 -10.13
C VAL A 95 -14.57 -1.62 -9.34
N ASP A 96 -14.81 -0.44 -9.88
CA ASP A 96 -14.41 0.82 -9.27
C ASP A 96 -15.05 0.96 -7.89
N ASN A 97 -14.31 1.52 -6.96
CA ASN A 97 -14.75 1.79 -5.59
C ASN A 97 -15.22 0.56 -4.79
N GLN A 98 -14.77 -0.65 -5.16
CA GLN A 98 -15.10 -1.87 -4.41
C GLN A 98 -13.93 -2.44 -3.61
N PHE A 99 -12.68 -2.15 -4.00
CA PHE A 99 -11.49 -2.63 -3.31
C PHE A 99 -10.52 -1.48 -3.08
N TYR A 100 -10.22 -1.22 -1.81
CA TYR A 100 -9.34 -0.13 -1.39
C TYR A 100 -8.03 -0.69 -0.83
N LEU A 101 -6.92 -0.16 -1.29
CA LEU A 101 -5.60 -0.48 -0.80
C LEU A 101 -5.37 0.08 0.61
N HIS A 102 -4.29 -0.35 1.24
CA HIS A 102 -3.86 0.19 2.52
C HIS A 102 -3.55 1.69 2.39
N ASN A 103 -4.15 2.49 3.27
CA ASN A 103 -3.81 3.90 3.42
C ASN A 103 -2.64 4.03 4.40
N ASP A 104 -1.67 4.86 4.06
CA ASP A 104 -0.58 5.19 4.96
C ASP A 104 -1.15 5.94 6.18
N THR A 105 -0.66 5.60 7.37
CA THR A 105 -1.02 6.28 8.61
C THR A 105 -0.10 7.48 8.82
N ASP A 106 -0.65 8.54 9.40
CA ASP A 106 0.11 9.73 9.77
C ASP A 106 1.09 9.43 10.91
N ASN A 107 2.18 10.18 10.97
CA ASN A 107 3.09 10.12 12.10
C ASN A 107 2.47 10.84 13.29
N LEU A 108 2.22 10.14 14.38
CA LEU A 108 1.57 10.67 15.59
C LEU A 108 2.30 11.92 16.13
N ARG A 109 3.62 11.88 16.24
CA ARG A 109 4.40 13.00 16.78
C ARG A 109 4.20 14.32 16.03
N LYS A 110 3.96 14.23 14.71
CA LYS A 110 3.72 15.39 13.85
C LYS A 110 2.25 15.82 13.82
N ASN A 111 1.34 14.95 14.26
CA ASN A 111 -0.09 15.13 14.09
C ASN A 111 -0.88 15.04 15.40
N ILE A 112 -0.20 15.11 16.54
CA ILE A 112 -0.85 15.05 17.86
C ILE A 112 -1.88 16.16 18.03
N HIS A 113 -1.64 17.33 17.45
CA HIS A 113 -2.56 18.47 17.45
C HIS A 113 -3.90 18.22 16.74
N LYS A 114 -3.99 17.17 15.92
CA LYS A 114 -5.22 16.75 15.23
C LYS A 114 -6.12 15.87 16.09
N ILE A 115 -5.61 15.39 17.23
CA ILE A 115 -6.36 14.53 18.14
C ILE A 115 -7.12 15.44 19.12
N ASN A 116 -8.43 15.21 19.27
CA ASN A 116 -9.18 15.89 20.31
C ASN A 116 -8.84 15.25 21.66
N PRO A 117 -8.53 16.06 22.71
CA PRO A 117 -8.21 15.54 24.05
C PRO A 117 -9.25 14.58 24.63
N ASN A 118 -10.52 14.74 24.27
CA ASN A 118 -11.61 13.89 24.75
C ASN A 118 -11.89 12.66 23.88
N ASP A 119 -11.18 12.48 22.74
CA ASP A 119 -11.35 11.28 21.91
C ASP A 119 -10.92 10.03 22.68
N ILE A 120 -11.67 8.95 22.48
CA ILE A 120 -11.29 7.62 22.96
C ILE A 120 -10.31 7.04 21.96
N ILE A 121 -9.10 6.77 22.42
CA ILE A 121 -8.02 6.23 21.61
C ILE A 121 -7.62 4.83 22.07
N GLY A 122 -7.12 4.02 21.12
CA GLY A 122 -6.50 2.74 21.38
C GLY A 122 -5.04 2.75 20.94
N ILE A 123 -4.11 2.34 21.81
CA ILE A 123 -2.69 2.21 21.49
C ILE A 123 -2.32 0.74 21.48
N HIS A 124 -1.70 0.29 20.39
CA HIS A 124 -1.26 -1.09 20.19
C HIS A 124 0.19 -1.17 19.76
N TYR A 125 0.82 -2.33 19.97
CA TYR A 125 2.10 -2.62 19.36
C TYR A 125 1.96 -2.76 17.84
N LYS A 126 2.81 -2.06 17.11
CA LYS A 126 2.91 -2.23 15.67
C LYS A 126 3.76 -3.46 15.35
N LYS A 127 3.17 -4.46 14.72
CA LYS A 127 3.90 -5.61 14.20
C LYS A 127 4.73 -5.23 12.96
N HIS A 128 5.85 -5.89 12.78
CA HIS A 128 6.73 -5.75 11.60
C HIS A 128 6.65 -6.99 10.75
N GLY A 129 6.04 -6.90 9.60
CA GLY A 129 5.88 -7.99 8.64
C GLY A 129 5.75 -7.45 7.23
N THR A 130 4.87 -8.04 6.45
CA THR A 130 4.46 -7.52 5.15
C THR A 130 2.97 -7.26 5.13
N SER A 131 2.59 -6.06 4.73
CA SER A 131 1.19 -5.65 4.67
C SER A 131 0.42 -6.40 3.59
N ILE A 132 -0.78 -6.83 3.92
CA ILE A 132 -1.71 -7.49 3.02
C ILE A 132 -3.10 -6.89 3.16
N VAL A 133 -3.82 -6.81 2.04
CA VAL A 133 -5.25 -6.48 2.02
C VAL A 133 -5.97 -7.62 1.29
N ILE A 134 -7.02 -8.16 1.89
CA ILE A 134 -7.82 -9.24 1.31
C ILE A 134 -9.29 -8.86 1.40
N GLY A 135 -9.99 -8.81 0.27
CA GLY A 135 -11.42 -8.48 0.24
C GLY A 135 -12.24 -9.50 -0.55
N ASN A 136 -13.44 -9.79 -0.09
CA ASN A 136 -14.45 -10.51 -0.85
C ASN A 136 -15.42 -9.50 -1.44
N VAL A 137 -15.08 -8.98 -2.61
CA VAL A 137 -15.70 -7.80 -3.21
C VAL A 137 -16.25 -8.08 -4.62
N LEU A 138 -17.05 -7.17 -5.14
CA LEU A 138 -17.53 -7.27 -6.52
C LEU A 138 -16.37 -7.13 -7.49
N VAL A 139 -16.29 -8.08 -8.42
CA VAL A 139 -15.32 -8.08 -9.52
C VAL A 139 -16.01 -8.37 -10.85
N LYS A 140 -15.46 -7.88 -11.93
CA LYS A 140 -15.89 -8.22 -13.29
C LYS A 140 -15.59 -9.70 -13.57
N ARG A 141 -16.53 -10.40 -14.18
CA ARG A 141 -16.33 -11.77 -14.61
C ARG A 141 -16.31 -11.89 -16.14
N PRO A 142 -15.56 -12.84 -16.69
CA PRO A 142 -15.66 -13.10 -18.12
C PRO A 142 -17.05 -13.65 -18.44
N LEU A 143 -17.70 -13.10 -19.47
CA LEU A 143 -18.93 -13.64 -20.00
C LEU A 143 -18.63 -14.85 -20.91
N ASN A 144 -19.48 -15.87 -20.82
CA ASN A 144 -19.40 -16.98 -21.76
C ASN A 144 -19.92 -16.54 -23.14
N TRP A 145 -19.80 -17.40 -24.16
CA TRP A 145 -20.16 -17.04 -25.53
C TRP A 145 -21.68 -16.80 -25.70
N LEU A 146 -22.53 -17.57 -25.01
CA LEU A 146 -23.99 -17.40 -25.00
C LEU A 146 -24.39 -16.06 -24.35
N GLU A 147 -23.79 -15.72 -23.22
CA GLU A 147 -24.03 -14.45 -22.53
C GLU A 147 -23.61 -13.24 -23.40
N LYS A 148 -22.52 -13.37 -24.15
CA LYS A 148 -22.10 -12.32 -25.10
C LYS A 148 -23.11 -12.15 -26.24
N ILE A 149 -23.70 -13.22 -26.73
CA ILE A 149 -24.76 -13.18 -27.73
C ILE A 149 -26.02 -12.57 -27.15
N ALA A 150 -26.47 -13.07 -26.00
CA ALA A 150 -27.65 -12.54 -25.29
C ALA A 150 -27.54 -11.03 -25.06
N LYS A 151 -26.37 -10.55 -24.62
CA LYS A 151 -26.09 -9.12 -24.47
C LYS A 151 -26.26 -8.31 -25.77
N LYS A 152 -25.84 -8.86 -26.92
CA LYS A 152 -26.04 -8.24 -28.22
C LYS A 152 -27.53 -8.09 -28.60
N PHE A 153 -28.36 -8.97 -28.10
CA PHE A 153 -29.83 -8.93 -28.29
C PHE A 153 -30.54 -8.15 -27.18
N GLY A 154 -29.82 -7.37 -26.36
CA GLY A 154 -30.41 -6.52 -25.33
C GLY A 154 -30.77 -7.21 -24.03
N VAL A 155 -30.41 -8.49 -23.85
CA VAL A 155 -30.65 -9.21 -22.60
C VAL A 155 -29.66 -8.71 -21.54
N ILE A 156 -30.21 -8.37 -20.36
CA ILE A 156 -29.40 -7.95 -19.21
C ILE A 156 -28.65 -9.17 -18.67
N VAL A 157 -27.32 -9.11 -18.70
CA VAL A 157 -26.45 -10.17 -18.19
C VAL A 157 -25.68 -9.65 -16.99
N ASN A 158 -25.60 -10.43 -15.93
CA ASN A 158 -24.80 -10.07 -14.75
C ASN A 158 -23.31 -10.19 -15.10
N GLU A 159 -22.62 -9.06 -15.13
CA GLU A 159 -21.19 -8.94 -15.50
C GLU A 159 -20.24 -8.96 -14.30
N SER A 160 -20.78 -9.03 -13.10
CA SER A 160 -20.00 -9.05 -11.87
C SER A 160 -20.31 -10.23 -10.98
N LYS A 161 -19.39 -10.60 -10.13
CA LYS A 161 -19.53 -11.61 -9.07
C LYS A 161 -18.73 -11.19 -7.85
N TYR A 162 -19.06 -11.73 -6.70
CA TYR A 162 -18.19 -11.65 -5.54
C TYR A 162 -17.04 -12.63 -5.70
N ASP A 163 -15.83 -12.13 -5.41
CA ASP A 163 -14.64 -12.97 -5.45
C ASP A 163 -13.54 -12.36 -4.56
N VAL A 164 -12.59 -13.19 -4.16
CA VAL A 164 -11.48 -12.76 -3.34
C VAL A 164 -10.47 -11.97 -4.18
N VAL A 165 -10.21 -10.73 -3.76
CA VAL A 165 -9.17 -9.85 -4.28
C VAL A 165 -8.13 -9.66 -3.19
N TYR A 166 -6.86 -9.74 -3.55
CA TYR A 166 -5.79 -9.50 -2.59
C TYR A 166 -4.67 -8.64 -3.16
N SER A 167 -3.99 -7.95 -2.28
CA SER A 167 -2.92 -7.04 -2.62
C SER A 167 -1.80 -7.06 -1.56
N SER A 168 -0.60 -6.71 -1.97
CA SER A 168 0.39 -6.15 -1.07
C SER A 168 0.00 -4.71 -0.70
N ARG A 169 0.84 -3.99 0.05
CA ARG A 169 0.55 -2.61 0.46
C ARG A 169 0.06 -1.70 -0.67
N LYS A 170 0.61 -1.85 -1.89
CA LYS A 170 0.35 -0.93 -3.02
C LYS A 170 0.01 -1.61 -4.34
N VAL A 171 0.04 -2.95 -4.39
CA VAL A 171 -0.13 -3.68 -5.66
C VAL A 171 -1.16 -4.78 -5.51
N VAL A 172 -2.25 -4.68 -6.27
CA VAL A 172 -3.24 -5.76 -6.40
C VAL A 172 -2.61 -6.91 -7.18
N LYS A 173 -2.56 -8.09 -6.57
CA LYS A 173 -1.88 -9.26 -7.12
C LYS A 173 -2.73 -10.01 -8.14
N ASN A 174 -4.01 -10.16 -7.85
CA ASN A 174 -4.97 -10.85 -8.72
C ASN A 174 -5.99 -9.90 -9.38
N GLY A 175 -5.56 -8.69 -9.71
CA GLY A 175 -6.42 -7.63 -10.25
C GLY A 175 -6.81 -7.78 -11.73
N TYR A 176 -6.35 -8.82 -12.43
CA TYR A 176 -6.61 -9.04 -13.86
C TYR A 176 -7.34 -10.36 -14.11
N LEU A 177 -8.14 -10.43 -15.19
CA LEU A 177 -8.86 -11.64 -15.60
C LEU A 177 -7.91 -12.80 -15.95
N ASN A 178 -6.75 -12.49 -16.51
CA ASN A 178 -5.67 -13.43 -16.79
C ASN A 178 -4.44 -12.97 -15.99
N PRO A 179 -4.33 -13.34 -14.71
CA PRO A 179 -3.19 -12.97 -13.91
C PRO A 179 -1.93 -13.62 -14.47
N ILE A 180 -0.91 -12.81 -14.72
CA ILE A 180 0.43 -13.32 -14.98
C ILE A 180 0.98 -13.65 -13.60
N SER A 181 1.17 -14.94 -13.32
CA SER A 181 1.87 -15.37 -12.11
C SER A 181 3.31 -14.86 -12.21
N GLY A 182 3.64 -13.89 -11.38
CA GLY A 182 5.01 -13.42 -11.20
C GLY A 182 5.47 -13.82 -9.81
N ASP A 183 6.70 -14.28 -9.70
CA ASP A 183 7.33 -14.51 -8.42
C ASP A 183 7.26 -13.22 -7.60
N GLY A 184 6.75 -13.30 -6.38
CA GLY A 184 6.64 -12.18 -5.47
C GLY A 184 8.02 -11.68 -5.04
N PHE A 185 8.05 -10.60 -4.24
CA PHE A 185 9.28 -10.02 -3.67
C PHE A 185 10.15 -11.06 -2.92
N TYR A 186 9.51 -12.09 -2.38
CA TYR A 186 10.14 -13.16 -1.61
C TYR A 186 10.46 -14.42 -2.44
N GLY A 187 10.36 -14.36 -3.78
CA GLY A 187 10.49 -15.53 -4.65
C GLY A 187 9.22 -16.37 -4.77
N GLU A 188 8.19 -16.02 -3.99
CA GLU A 188 6.86 -16.65 -4.01
C GLU A 188 5.77 -15.66 -3.62
N ASP A 189 4.50 -15.97 -3.92
CA ASP A 189 3.36 -15.10 -3.62
C ASP A 189 2.75 -15.43 -2.25
N ILE A 190 3.42 -15.02 -1.16
CA ILE A 190 2.92 -15.19 0.21
C ILE A 190 1.53 -14.55 0.40
N TRP A 191 1.24 -13.44 -0.29
CA TRP A 191 -0.09 -12.80 -0.22
C TRP A 191 -1.18 -13.69 -0.80
N GLY A 192 -0.88 -14.40 -1.90
CA GLY A 192 -1.78 -15.39 -2.49
C GLY A 192 -1.99 -16.61 -1.61
N VAL A 193 -0.96 -17.07 -0.92
CA VAL A 193 -1.06 -18.16 0.08
C VAL A 193 -2.04 -17.76 1.18
N VAL A 194 -1.80 -16.63 1.85
CA VAL A 194 -2.70 -16.15 2.92
C VAL A 194 -4.11 -15.89 2.42
N ALA A 195 -4.26 -15.29 1.23
CA ALA A 195 -5.59 -15.02 0.66
C ALA A 195 -6.38 -16.32 0.35
N LYS A 196 -5.71 -17.40 -0.03
CA LYS A 196 -6.31 -18.72 -0.23
C LYS A 196 -6.76 -19.31 1.09
N ASP A 197 -5.94 -19.17 2.14
CA ASP A 197 -6.22 -19.76 3.45
C ASP A 197 -7.39 -19.08 4.16
N VAL A 198 -7.49 -17.74 4.05
CA VAL A 198 -8.50 -16.98 4.82
C VAL A 198 -9.65 -16.43 3.97
N GLY A 199 -9.53 -16.43 2.66
CA GLY A 199 -10.50 -15.78 1.76
C GLY A 199 -11.92 -16.30 1.90
N HIS A 200 -12.08 -17.59 2.20
CA HIS A 200 -13.39 -18.25 2.40
C HIS A 200 -14.09 -17.81 3.70
N LEU A 201 -13.36 -17.26 4.66
CA LEU A 201 -13.88 -16.74 5.91
C LEU A 201 -14.51 -15.35 5.73
N ILE A 202 -14.11 -14.61 4.68
CA ILE A 202 -14.44 -13.19 4.51
C ILE A 202 -15.85 -13.03 3.95
N PRO A 203 -16.77 -12.36 4.67
CA PRO A 203 -18.12 -12.09 4.16
C PRO A 203 -18.07 -11.22 2.89
N LYS A 204 -19.13 -11.30 2.06
CA LYS A 204 -19.28 -10.42 0.90
C LYS A 204 -19.22 -8.95 1.32
N ASN A 205 -18.59 -8.11 0.50
CA ASN A 205 -18.35 -6.68 0.75
C ASN A 205 -17.36 -6.34 1.86
N TRP A 206 -16.73 -7.34 2.48
CA TRP A 206 -15.75 -7.11 3.53
C TRP A 206 -14.33 -7.13 2.99
N THR A 207 -13.48 -6.29 3.58
CA THR A 207 -12.04 -6.24 3.29
C THR A 207 -11.27 -6.22 4.61
N LEU A 208 -10.35 -7.17 4.76
CA LEU A 208 -9.44 -7.30 5.89
C LEU A 208 -8.10 -6.67 5.53
N TYR A 209 -7.59 -5.86 6.43
CA TYR A 209 -6.25 -5.27 6.36
C TYR A 209 -5.43 -5.88 7.47
N GLY A 210 -4.25 -6.38 7.14
CA GLY A 210 -3.43 -7.08 8.11
C GLY A 210 -1.95 -7.10 7.77
N GLU A 211 -1.21 -7.77 8.63
CA GLU A 211 0.22 -7.96 8.52
C GLU A 211 0.53 -9.46 8.53
N VAL A 212 1.32 -9.93 7.59
CA VAL A 212 1.84 -11.29 7.55
C VAL A 212 3.21 -11.30 8.21
N LEU A 213 3.39 -12.18 9.18
CA LEU A 213 4.58 -12.31 10.03
C LEU A 213 5.23 -13.66 9.85
N GLY A 214 6.51 -13.78 10.19
CA GLY A 214 7.25 -15.03 10.20
C GLY A 214 8.00 -15.31 8.90
N TYR A 215 7.70 -16.43 8.26
CA TYR A 215 8.39 -16.89 7.07
C TYR A 215 7.42 -17.21 5.94
N THR A 216 7.94 -17.20 4.72
CA THR A 216 7.21 -17.76 3.58
C THR A 216 7.24 -19.28 3.63
N PRO A 217 6.36 -20.02 2.94
CA PRO A 217 6.40 -21.48 2.86
C PRO A 217 7.75 -22.05 2.41
N SER A 218 8.48 -21.35 1.53
CA SER A 218 9.83 -21.73 1.12
C SER A 218 10.92 -21.45 2.16
N GLY A 219 10.58 -20.83 3.29
CA GLY A 219 11.48 -20.52 4.39
C GLY A 219 12.18 -19.17 4.32
N SER A 220 11.81 -18.30 3.37
CA SER A 220 12.33 -16.93 3.31
C SER A 220 11.74 -16.08 4.45
N ALA A 221 12.59 -15.41 5.24
CA ALA A 221 12.11 -14.54 6.31
C ALA A 221 11.35 -13.34 5.73
N ILE A 222 10.15 -13.07 6.26
CA ILE A 222 9.34 -11.90 5.88
C ILE A 222 9.99 -10.63 6.42
N GLN A 223 10.50 -10.69 7.67
CA GLN A 223 11.33 -9.63 8.26
C GLN A 223 12.54 -10.28 8.97
N GLY A 224 13.74 -9.87 8.57
CA GLY A 224 14.98 -10.55 8.95
C GLY A 224 15.35 -10.56 10.44
N LYS A 225 14.57 -9.92 11.32
CA LYS A 225 14.84 -9.88 12.77
C LYS A 225 13.61 -10.20 13.63
N TYR A 226 12.48 -10.52 13.01
CA TYR A 226 11.20 -10.68 13.71
C TYR A 226 10.49 -11.93 13.19
N ASP A 227 10.63 -13.04 13.91
CA ASP A 227 9.94 -14.30 13.59
C ASP A 227 8.59 -14.47 14.29
N TYR A 228 8.36 -13.72 15.36
CA TYR A 228 7.12 -13.79 16.18
C TYR A 228 6.77 -15.20 16.64
N GLY A 229 7.82 -16.03 16.91
CA GLY A 229 7.68 -17.41 17.33
C GLY A 229 7.21 -18.35 16.22
N CYS A 230 7.34 -17.96 14.95
CA CYS A 230 7.11 -18.84 13.82
C CYS A 230 8.34 -19.69 13.54
N GLN A 231 8.12 -20.97 13.23
CA GLN A 231 9.17 -21.82 12.68
C GLN A 231 9.45 -21.44 11.21
N VAL A 232 10.62 -21.85 10.68
CA VAL A 232 10.94 -21.63 9.26
C VAL A 232 9.87 -22.32 8.40
N GLY A 233 9.29 -21.58 7.47
CA GLY A 233 8.17 -22.04 6.64
C GLY A 233 6.78 -21.71 7.20
N GLU A 234 6.69 -21.26 8.45
CA GLU A 234 5.44 -20.86 9.08
C GLU A 234 5.21 -19.36 8.97
N HIS A 235 3.95 -18.97 8.84
CA HIS A 235 3.53 -17.58 8.88
C HIS A 235 2.25 -17.40 9.71
N LYS A 236 2.05 -16.17 10.19
CA LYS A 236 0.86 -15.75 10.91
C LYS A 236 0.26 -14.53 10.21
N PHE A 237 -1.06 -14.50 10.10
CA PHE A 237 -1.78 -13.33 9.58
C PHE A 237 -2.51 -12.63 10.71
N TYR A 238 -2.17 -11.37 10.97
CA TYR A 238 -2.79 -10.53 11.99
C TYR A 238 -3.65 -9.47 11.33
N VAL A 239 -4.94 -9.46 11.66
CA VAL A 239 -5.89 -8.43 11.22
C VAL A 239 -5.78 -7.21 12.14
N TYR A 240 -5.66 -6.01 11.58
CA TYR A 240 -5.66 -4.79 12.36
C TYR A 240 -6.77 -3.80 11.97
N LYS A 241 -7.45 -4.04 10.85
CA LYS A 241 -8.52 -3.17 10.36
C LYS A 241 -9.44 -3.96 9.45
N ILE A 242 -10.73 -3.68 9.52
CA ILE A 242 -11.74 -4.27 8.62
C ILE A 242 -12.60 -3.13 8.07
N SER A 243 -12.89 -3.18 6.78
CA SER A 243 -13.87 -2.30 6.15
C SER A 243 -14.97 -3.10 5.47
N VAL A 244 -16.13 -2.49 5.37
CA VAL A 244 -17.29 -2.97 4.62
C VAL A 244 -17.63 -1.94 3.56
N VAL A 245 -17.79 -2.35 2.32
CA VAL A 245 -18.12 -1.49 1.20
C VAL A 245 -19.50 -1.85 0.66
N ASN A 246 -20.35 -0.86 0.40
CA ASN A 246 -21.63 -1.09 -0.27
C ASN A 246 -21.45 -1.07 -1.81
N THR A 247 -22.53 -1.36 -2.54
CA THR A 247 -22.53 -1.36 -4.01
C THR A 247 -22.21 0.00 -4.63
N ASP A 248 -22.47 1.08 -3.90
CA ASP A 248 -22.21 2.46 -4.35
C ASP A 248 -20.77 2.89 -4.06
N GLY A 249 -19.97 2.02 -3.40
CA GLY A 249 -18.58 2.29 -3.06
C GLY A 249 -18.38 3.05 -1.74
N ASN A 250 -19.45 3.26 -0.96
CA ASN A 250 -19.31 3.85 0.38
C ASN A 250 -18.68 2.85 1.33
N VAL A 251 -17.69 3.31 2.09
CA VAL A 251 -16.88 2.49 2.99
C VAL A 251 -17.19 2.81 4.44
N ILE A 252 -17.39 1.78 5.24
CA ILE A 252 -17.51 1.85 6.69
C ILE A 252 -16.39 1.00 7.30
N PHE A 253 -15.75 1.51 8.34
CA PHE A 253 -14.75 0.75 9.10
C PHE A 253 -15.37 0.19 10.37
N LEU A 254 -15.03 -1.05 10.69
CA LEU A 254 -15.41 -1.65 11.94
C LEU A 254 -14.62 -1.05 13.10
N THR A 255 -15.28 -0.97 14.26
CA THR A 255 -14.62 -0.62 15.52
C THR A 255 -13.69 -1.76 15.97
N ASP A 256 -12.76 -1.47 16.87
CA ASP A 256 -11.83 -2.47 17.40
C ASP A 256 -12.57 -3.67 18.01
N ARG A 257 -13.64 -3.41 18.76
CA ARG A 257 -14.47 -4.47 19.35
C ARG A 257 -15.15 -5.36 18.30
N GLN A 258 -15.67 -4.76 17.23
CA GLN A 258 -16.28 -5.53 16.14
C GLN A 258 -15.25 -6.37 15.38
N ILE A 259 -14.01 -5.88 15.24
CA ILE A 259 -12.89 -6.63 14.65
C ILE A 259 -12.55 -7.82 15.54
N GLU A 260 -12.43 -7.61 16.86
CA GLU A 260 -12.18 -8.64 17.84
C GLU A 260 -13.24 -9.75 17.77
N GLU A 261 -14.51 -9.38 17.94
CA GLU A 261 -15.65 -10.32 17.90
C GLU A 261 -15.68 -11.14 16.59
N TYR A 262 -15.39 -10.50 15.45
CA TYR A 262 -15.33 -11.20 14.18
C TYR A 262 -14.15 -12.16 14.11
N CYS A 263 -12.95 -11.71 14.46
CA CYS A 263 -11.75 -12.53 14.40
C CYS A 263 -11.82 -13.74 15.33
N GLU A 264 -12.32 -13.58 16.55
CA GLU A 264 -12.57 -14.68 17.48
C GLU A 264 -13.54 -15.70 16.90
N LYS A 265 -14.64 -15.23 16.33
CA LYS A 265 -15.68 -16.09 15.73
C LYS A 265 -15.13 -16.95 14.60
N VAL A 266 -14.20 -16.44 13.79
CA VAL A 266 -13.67 -17.16 12.62
C VAL A 266 -12.27 -17.73 12.84
N GLY A 267 -11.68 -17.56 14.02
CA GLY A 267 -10.38 -18.10 14.38
C GLY A 267 -9.19 -17.33 13.74
N LEU A 268 -9.37 -16.07 13.42
CA LEU A 268 -8.29 -15.22 12.92
C LEU A 268 -7.57 -14.52 14.05
N LEU A 269 -6.25 -14.34 13.90
CA LEU A 269 -5.48 -13.50 14.80
C LEU A 269 -5.77 -12.03 14.50
N TYR A 270 -5.91 -11.25 15.55
CA TYR A 270 -6.09 -9.80 15.43
C TYR A 270 -5.04 -9.07 16.27
N LYS A 271 -5.02 -7.75 16.17
CA LYS A 271 -4.05 -6.93 16.92
C LYS A 271 -4.08 -7.27 18.41
N ASP A 272 -2.90 -7.28 19.02
CA ASP A 272 -2.74 -7.62 20.44
C ASP A 272 -3.57 -6.70 21.34
N THR A 273 -3.68 -7.11 22.61
CA THR A 273 -4.25 -6.31 23.69
C THR A 273 -3.75 -4.86 23.63
N PHE A 274 -4.64 -3.92 23.93
CA PHE A 274 -4.28 -2.51 24.02
C PHE A 274 -3.17 -2.29 25.05
N ILE A 275 -2.18 -1.49 24.68
CA ILE A 275 -1.24 -0.90 25.64
C ILE A 275 -1.99 0.14 26.48
N TYR A 276 -2.89 0.87 25.82
CA TYR A 276 -3.76 1.86 26.43
C TYR A 276 -5.08 1.94 25.66
N TYR A 277 -6.17 2.08 26.39
CA TYR A 277 -7.49 2.37 25.83
C TYR A 277 -8.22 3.34 26.76
N GLY A 278 -8.49 4.57 26.32
CA GLY A 278 -9.09 5.61 27.11
C GLY A 278 -9.05 6.97 26.42
N LYS A 279 -9.30 8.03 27.18
CA LYS A 279 -9.27 9.40 26.63
C LYS A 279 -7.84 9.80 26.28
N ALA A 280 -7.68 10.50 25.15
CA ALA A 280 -6.37 10.96 24.68
C ALA A 280 -5.65 11.85 25.72
N ILE A 281 -6.39 12.72 26.41
CA ILE A 281 -5.83 13.61 27.45
C ILE A 281 -5.23 12.87 28.66
N GLU A 282 -5.68 11.65 28.91
CA GLU A 282 -5.15 10.85 30.03
C GLU A 282 -3.79 10.21 29.68
N HIS A 283 -3.43 10.20 28.40
CA HIS A 283 -2.20 9.57 27.90
C HIS A 283 -1.20 10.56 27.30
N PHE A 284 -1.66 11.61 26.64
CA PHE A 284 -0.82 12.60 25.99
C PHE A 284 -0.85 13.93 26.72
N ASP A 285 0.33 14.54 26.84
CA ASP A 285 0.47 15.93 27.26
C ASP A 285 0.31 16.84 26.04
N PHE A 286 -0.87 17.44 25.91
CA PHE A 286 -1.18 18.37 24.82
C PHE A 286 -0.59 19.76 25.02
N GLU A 287 -0.20 20.14 26.25
CA GLU A 287 0.38 21.44 26.54
C GLU A 287 1.84 21.52 26.10
N SER A 288 2.57 20.41 26.21
CA SER A 288 3.98 20.34 25.77
C SER A 288 4.17 20.05 24.28
N ALA A 289 3.09 19.80 23.56
CA ALA A 289 3.12 19.41 22.14
C ALA A 289 2.98 20.58 21.16
N GLY A 290 2.99 21.83 21.63
CA GLY A 290 2.88 23.08 20.89
C GLY A 290 4.21 23.64 20.36
#